data_af1109a5c1fb5c914338a0a42361990c
#
_entry.id   af1109a5c1fb5c914338a0a42361990c
#
_cell.length_a   1.000
_cell.length_b   1.000
_cell.length_c   1.000
_cell.angle_alpha   90.00
_cell.angle_beta   90.00
_cell.angle_gamma   90.00
#
_symmetry.space_group_name_H-M   'P 1'
#
loop_
_entity.id
_entity.type
_entity.pdbx_description
1 polymer ?
#
loop_
_entity_poly.entity_id
_entity_poly.type
_entity_poly.pdbx_seq_one_letter_code
_entity_poly.pdbx_strand_id
1 'polypeptide(L)'
;MSTLNTSNIKHETSGINTLVFDNGGTSGGNGRVTTKGTIGEISALGNKTGDVTIDFRTANNFSMTLTGNIVLKNPSNCAAGQSGVIYITHDGTGSRTWSAEAYWEVPGGTLPTLSTGANAVDAVIWHARTASKITTQVVLDLSPSPQ
;
A
#
# COMPACT_ATOMS: atom_id res chain seq x y z
N MET A 1 -10.94 22.45 31.44
CA MET A 1 -10.43 21.83 30.18
C MET A 1 -9.05 21.25 30.49
N SER A 2 -8.89 19.96 30.36
CA SER A 2 -7.61 19.31 30.68
C SER A 2 -6.79 19.23 29.38
N THR A 3 -5.67 19.94 29.35
CA THR A 3 -4.76 19.90 28.19
C THR A 3 -3.59 19.00 28.56
N LEU A 4 -3.43 17.86 27.85
CA LEU A 4 -2.23 17.05 27.94
C LEU A 4 -1.14 17.71 27.09
N ASN A 5 -0.20 18.40 27.74
CA ASN A 5 0.96 18.97 27.07
C ASN A 5 2.15 18.02 27.27
N THR A 6 2.40 17.14 26.31
CA THR A 6 3.56 16.25 26.33
C THR A 6 4.49 16.62 25.19
N SER A 7 5.72 16.99 25.52
CA SER A 7 6.78 17.19 24.52
C SER A 7 7.26 15.88 23.89
N ASN A 8 6.96 14.74 24.49
CA ASN A 8 7.35 13.41 23.98
C ASN A 8 6.32 12.37 24.41
N ILE A 9 5.72 11.71 23.47
CA ILE A 9 5.05 10.42 23.70
C ILE A 9 6.11 9.34 23.51
N LYS A 10 6.67 8.82 24.62
CA LYS A 10 7.60 7.71 24.58
C LYS A 10 6.81 6.41 24.56
N HIS A 11 7.16 5.55 23.64
CA HIS A 11 6.73 4.16 23.63
C HIS A 11 7.57 3.37 24.64
N GLU A 12 6.95 2.75 25.62
CA GLU A 12 7.59 1.72 26.45
C GLU A 12 7.42 0.35 25.78
N THR A 13 8.49 -0.42 25.81
CA THR A 13 8.76 -1.66 25.08
C THR A 13 7.78 -2.80 25.41
N SER A 14 6.57 -2.77 24.94
CA SER A 14 5.66 -3.93 24.98
C SER A 14 4.94 -4.21 23.67
N GLY A 15 5.64 -4.17 22.57
CA GLY A 15 5.26 -4.85 21.32
C GLY A 15 3.97 -4.40 20.61
N ILE A 16 3.24 -3.41 21.10
CA ILE A 16 2.03 -2.88 20.42
C ILE A 16 2.16 -1.38 20.28
N ASN A 17 2.56 -0.94 19.10
CA ASN A 17 2.69 0.49 18.76
C ASN A 17 1.38 1.03 18.20
N THR A 18 0.34 1.09 19.02
CA THR A 18 -0.92 1.69 18.61
C THR A 18 -1.14 2.98 19.39
N LEU A 19 -1.07 4.10 18.69
CA LEU A 19 -1.57 5.36 19.23
C LEU A 19 -3.07 5.41 18.94
N VAL A 20 -3.87 5.10 19.94
CA VAL A 20 -5.34 5.19 19.85
C VAL A 20 -5.75 6.55 20.38
N PHE A 21 -6.34 7.36 19.54
CA PHE A 21 -7.10 8.52 19.98
C PHE A 21 -8.55 8.06 20.18
N ASP A 22 -8.85 7.58 21.39
CA ASP A 22 -10.22 7.26 21.75
C ASP A 22 -10.93 8.57 22.12
N ASN A 23 -11.97 8.88 21.37
CA ASN A 23 -12.90 9.96 21.73
C ASN A 23 -13.92 9.43 22.75
N GLY A 24 -13.44 9.00 23.92
CA GLY A 24 -14.23 8.49 25.03
C GLY A 24 -15.11 9.57 25.66
N GLY A 25 -16.05 10.13 24.93
CA GLY A 25 -16.95 11.14 25.43
C GLY A 25 -18.17 11.35 24.54
N THR A 26 -19.33 11.35 25.13
CA THR A 26 -20.67 11.55 24.60
C THR A 26 -20.94 12.91 23.93
N SER A 27 -19.98 13.53 23.33
CA SER A 27 -20.17 14.81 22.61
C SER A 27 -19.36 14.81 21.32
N GLY A 28 -19.98 14.41 20.24
CA GLY A 28 -19.79 14.73 18.84
C GLY A 28 -18.48 15.36 18.33
N GLY A 29 -17.33 15.06 18.92
CA GLY A 29 -16.04 15.46 18.38
C GLY A 29 -15.62 14.50 17.30
N ASN A 30 -15.55 14.95 16.05
CA ASN A 30 -14.92 14.20 14.97
C ASN A 30 -13.44 14.04 15.33
N GLY A 31 -13.05 12.87 15.86
CA GLY A 31 -11.69 12.55 16.20
C GLY A 31 -10.78 12.75 14.97
N ARG A 32 -10.13 13.90 14.90
CA ARG A 32 -9.26 14.27 13.78
C ARG A 32 -7.82 14.40 14.27
N VAL A 33 -6.93 13.67 13.64
CA VAL A 33 -5.49 13.88 13.79
C VAL A 33 -5.02 14.82 12.68
N THR A 34 -4.55 16.01 13.07
CA THR A 34 -3.94 16.95 12.13
C THR A 34 -2.43 16.88 12.28
N THR A 35 -1.76 16.51 11.21
CA THR A 35 -0.29 16.47 11.14
C THR A 35 0.20 17.41 10.03
N LYS A 36 1.40 17.97 10.19
CA LYS A 36 2.04 18.76 9.11
C LYS A 36 2.53 17.87 7.98
N GLY A 37 2.75 16.60 8.25
CA GLY A 37 3.15 15.59 7.28
C GLY A 37 3.23 14.22 7.95
N THR A 38 3.04 13.18 7.15
CA THR A 38 3.24 11.79 7.56
C THR A 38 4.18 11.14 6.56
N ILE A 39 5.12 10.35 7.06
CA ILE A 39 5.99 9.52 6.22
C ILE A 39 5.47 8.09 6.36
N GLY A 40 4.93 7.54 5.25
CA GLY A 40 4.56 6.14 5.17
C GLY A 40 5.79 5.30 4.83
N GLU A 41 6.06 4.27 5.60
CA GLU A 41 7.11 3.32 5.29
C GLU A 41 6.79 2.56 3.99
N ILE A 42 7.82 2.29 3.18
CA ILE A 42 7.72 1.38 2.03
C ILE A 42 8.32 0.03 2.44
N SER A 43 7.48 -0.98 2.56
CA SER A 43 7.92 -2.34 2.86
C SER A 43 8.47 -3.00 1.58
N ALA A 44 9.76 -3.32 1.57
CA ALA A 44 10.41 -3.99 0.46
C ALA A 44 10.12 -5.49 0.48
N LEU A 45 9.35 -5.96 -0.51
CA LEU A 45 9.01 -7.37 -0.64
C LEU A 45 10.13 -8.19 -1.33
N GLY A 46 11.12 -7.52 -1.94
CA GLY A 46 12.21 -8.13 -2.67
C GLY A 46 11.79 -8.73 -4.02
N ASN A 47 12.54 -9.72 -4.50
CA ASN A 47 12.27 -10.39 -5.77
C ASN A 47 11.03 -11.28 -5.69
N LYS A 48 10.17 -11.21 -6.72
CA LYS A 48 8.90 -11.95 -6.77
C LYS A 48 8.71 -12.67 -8.10
N THR A 49 8.14 -13.88 -7.99
CA THR A 49 7.63 -14.70 -9.09
C THR A 49 6.53 -15.61 -8.55
N GLY A 50 5.59 -16.03 -9.40
CA GLY A 50 4.45 -16.87 -8.99
C GLY A 50 3.46 -16.14 -8.09
N ASP A 51 2.91 -16.83 -7.09
CA ASP A 51 1.91 -16.29 -6.19
C ASP A 51 2.50 -15.29 -5.18
N VAL A 52 1.94 -14.08 -5.11
CA VAL A 52 2.37 -13.01 -4.21
C VAL A 52 1.23 -12.57 -3.33
N THR A 53 1.30 -12.88 -2.03
CA THR A 53 0.37 -12.38 -1.01
C THR A 53 1.05 -11.29 -0.20
N ILE A 54 0.40 -10.13 -0.07
CA ILE A 54 0.90 -8.99 0.71
C ILE A 54 0.12 -8.91 2.02
N ASP A 55 0.82 -8.75 3.14
CA ASP A 55 0.20 -8.48 4.44
C ASP A 55 0.03 -6.97 4.62
N PHE A 56 -1.20 -6.49 4.51
CA PHE A 56 -1.53 -5.07 4.64
C PHE A 56 -1.43 -4.53 6.07
N ARG A 57 -1.17 -5.38 7.05
CA ARG A 57 -0.87 -4.94 8.41
C ARG A 57 0.57 -4.42 8.54
N THR A 58 1.48 -4.80 7.64
CA THR A 58 2.91 -4.46 7.75
C THR A 58 3.22 -3.05 7.25
N ALA A 59 2.52 -2.58 6.24
CA ALA A 59 2.67 -1.24 5.67
C ALA A 59 1.47 -0.90 4.78
N ASN A 60 1.41 0.35 4.30
CA ASN A 60 0.49 0.76 3.24
C ASN A 60 1.20 0.89 1.88
N ASN A 61 2.51 1.09 1.89
CA ASN A 61 3.28 1.19 0.66
C ASN A 61 4.25 0.01 0.58
N PHE A 62 4.38 -0.53 -0.63
CA PHE A 62 5.20 -1.71 -0.89
C PHE A 62 6.06 -1.50 -2.13
N SER A 63 7.16 -2.23 -2.22
CA SER A 63 7.95 -2.34 -3.44
C SER A 63 8.35 -3.77 -3.69
N MET A 64 8.41 -4.17 -4.96
CA MET A 64 8.88 -5.50 -5.38
C MET A 64 9.58 -5.44 -6.73
N THR A 65 10.46 -6.40 -6.98
CA THR A 65 11.06 -6.61 -8.30
C THR A 65 10.53 -7.93 -8.89
N LEU A 66 9.98 -7.87 -10.09
CA LEU A 66 9.52 -9.06 -10.80
C LEU A 66 10.69 -9.76 -11.48
N THR A 67 11.00 -10.98 -11.05
CA THR A 67 11.94 -11.88 -11.68
C THR A 67 11.26 -12.98 -12.50
N GLY A 68 9.94 -12.98 -12.51
CA GLY A 68 9.06 -13.82 -13.31
C GLY A 68 7.64 -13.27 -13.30
N ASN A 69 6.73 -13.95 -13.98
CA ASN A 69 5.32 -13.60 -13.97
C ASN A 69 4.70 -13.84 -12.58
N ILE A 70 3.75 -13.00 -12.18
CA ILE A 70 3.12 -13.11 -10.86
C ILE A 70 1.60 -13.24 -10.94
N VAL A 71 1.03 -13.83 -9.88
CA VAL A 71 -0.37 -13.72 -9.51
C VAL A 71 -0.44 -12.91 -8.21
N LEU A 72 -0.96 -11.68 -8.27
CA LEU A 72 -1.20 -10.89 -7.06
C LEU A 72 -2.42 -11.44 -6.35
N LYS A 73 -2.18 -12.18 -5.28
CA LYS A 73 -3.22 -12.82 -4.47
C LYS A 73 -4.01 -11.78 -3.68
N ASN A 74 -5.17 -12.16 -3.19
CA ASN A 74 -5.89 -11.33 -2.23
C ASN A 74 -4.99 -11.05 -1.02
N PRO A 75 -4.84 -9.79 -0.59
CA PRO A 75 -3.97 -9.47 0.54
C PRO A 75 -4.52 -10.04 1.85
N SER A 76 -3.64 -10.33 2.78
CA SER A 76 -4.04 -10.61 4.15
C SER A 76 -4.19 -9.33 4.97
N ASN A 77 -5.01 -9.38 6.02
CA ASN A 77 -5.22 -8.26 6.97
C ASN A 77 -5.64 -6.93 6.30
N CYS A 78 -6.36 -7.00 5.19
CA CYS A 78 -6.92 -5.82 4.54
C CYS A 78 -8.06 -5.26 5.40
N ALA A 79 -8.04 -3.96 5.63
CA ALA A 79 -9.12 -3.25 6.33
C ALA A 79 -9.68 -2.12 5.47
N ALA A 80 -11.00 -1.88 5.59
CA ALA A 80 -11.65 -0.78 4.89
C ALA A 80 -11.01 0.57 5.26
N GLY A 81 -10.78 1.44 4.28
CA GLY A 81 -10.16 2.75 4.45
C GLY A 81 -8.63 2.76 4.32
N GLN A 82 -7.96 1.59 4.28
CA GLN A 82 -6.55 1.54 3.95
C GLN A 82 -6.31 1.97 2.50
N SER A 83 -5.20 2.64 2.26
CA SER A 83 -4.77 3.03 0.92
C SER A 83 -3.26 3.14 0.83
N GLY A 84 -2.72 2.97 -0.36
CA GLY A 84 -1.29 3.06 -0.58
C GLY A 84 -0.88 2.80 -2.01
N VAL A 85 0.39 2.47 -2.19
CA VAL A 85 1.00 2.21 -3.49
C VAL A 85 1.86 0.95 -3.42
N ILE A 86 1.82 0.15 -4.48
CA ILE A 86 2.75 -0.95 -4.71
C ILE A 86 3.60 -0.58 -5.92
N TYR A 87 4.88 -0.33 -5.72
CA TYR A 87 5.83 -0.13 -6.81
C TYR A 87 6.30 -1.49 -7.32
N ILE A 88 6.18 -1.68 -8.62
CA ILE A 88 6.57 -2.89 -9.32
C ILE A 88 7.71 -2.55 -10.28
N THR A 89 8.89 -3.10 -10.03
CA THR A 89 10.06 -2.94 -10.92
C THR A 89 10.26 -4.23 -11.71
N HIS A 90 10.46 -4.14 -13.01
CA HIS A 90 10.90 -5.28 -13.81
C HIS A 90 12.39 -5.55 -13.58
N ASP A 91 12.80 -6.80 -13.65
CA ASP A 91 14.22 -7.16 -13.66
C ASP A 91 14.92 -6.71 -14.96
N GLY A 92 16.21 -7.01 -15.11
CA GLY A 92 16.98 -6.68 -16.30
C GLY A 92 16.52 -7.37 -17.59
N THR A 93 15.57 -8.31 -17.52
CA THR A 93 14.97 -8.97 -18.68
C THR A 93 13.70 -8.24 -19.16
N GLY A 94 12.92 -7.68 -18.24
CA GLY A 94 11.65 -7.05 -18.55
C GLY A 94 10.55 -8.04 -18.97
N SER A 95 9.46 -7.51 -19.55
CA SER A 95 8.33 -8.27 -20.12
C SER A 95 7.68 -9.26 -19.15
N ARG A 96 7.70 -8.97 -17.85
CA ARG A 96 7.00 -9.77 -16.85
C ARG A 96 5.51 -9.42 -16.88
N THR A 97 4.67 -10.43 -16.72
CA THR A 97 3.22 -10.28 -16.70
C THR A 97 2.65 -10.45 -15.29
N TRP A 98 1.46 -9.95 -15.08
CA TRP A 98 0.74 -10.12 -13.84
C TRP A 98 -0.71 -10.49 -14.06
N SER A 99 -1.28 -11.14 -13.09
CA SER A 99 -2.72 -11.28 -12.90
C SER A 99 -3.04 -10.97 -11.45
N ALA A 100 -4.31 -10.75 -11.13
CA ALA A 100 -4.75 -10.44 -9.78
C ALA A 100 -6.02 -11.21 -9.43
N GLU A 101 -6.17 -11.54 -8.14
CA GLU A 101 -7.38 -12.18 -7.62
C GLU A 101 -8.53 -11.19 -7.43
N ALA A 102 -9.71 -11.72 -7.09
CA ALA A 102 -11.00 -11.03 -7.15
C ALA A 102 -11.17 -9.81 -6.20
N TYR A 103 -10.28 -9.60 -5.22
CA TYR A 103 -10.35 -8.39 -4.38
C TYR A 103 -9.87 -7.14 -5.11
N TRP A 104 -8.99 -7.31 -6.11
CA TRP A 104 -8.41 -6.22 -6.89
C TRP A 104 -9.34 -5.82 -8.03
N GLU A 105 -10.01 -4.69 -7.88
CA GLU A 105 -10.96 -4.18 -8.85
C GLU A 105 -10.34 -3.02 -9.63
N VAL A 106 -10.26 -3.16 -10.94
CA VAL A 106 -9.73 -2.15 -11.86
C VAL A 106 -10.85 -1.55 -12.72
N PRO A 107 -10.69 -0.33 -13.23
CA PRO A 107 -11.65 0.25 -14.15
C PRO A 107 -11.93 -0.66 -15.34
N GLY A 108 -13.21 -0.90 -15.63
CA GLY A 108 -13.64 -1.78 -16.73
C GLY A 108 -13.35 -3.28 -16.52
N GLY A 109 -12.84 -3.69 -15.35
CA GLY A 109 -12.60 -5.10 -15.00
C GLY A 109 -11.45 -5.78 -15.73
N THR A 110 -10.66 -5.04 -16.53
CA THR A 110 -9.52 -5.58 -17.26
C THR A 110 -8.22 -5.02 -16.68
N LEU A 111 -7.35 -5.91 -16.18
CA LEU A 111 -6.03 -5.51 -15.68
C LEU A 111 -5.19 -4.91 -16.82
N PRO A 112 -4.56 -3.73 -16.61
CA PRO A 112 -3.60 -3.21 -17.57
C PRO A 112 -2.41 -4.13 -17.72
N THR A 113 -1.83 -4.19 -18.92
CA THR A 113 -0.53 -4.81 -19.14
C THR A 113 0.54 -3.93 -18.50
N LEU A 114 1.44 -4.50 -17.70
CA LEU A 114 2.58 -3.78 -17.15
C LEU A 114 3.54 -3.35 -18.26
N SER A 115 4.40 -2.38 -17.96
CA SER A 115 5.49 -1.96 -18.83
C SER A 115 6.37 -3.14 -19.21
N THR A 116 6.97 -3.12 -20.40
CA THR A 116 7.75 -4.26 -20.91
C THR A 116 9.25 -4.03 -20.85
N GLY A 117 9.68 -2.80 -20.60
CA GLY A 117 11.10 -2.45 -20.53
C GLY A 117 11.85 -3.15 -19.39
N ALA A 118 13.12 -3.50 -19.63
CA ALA A 118 14.02 -3.89 -18.55
C ALA A 118 14.15 -2.73 -17.55
N ASN A 119 14.06 -3.06 -16.26
CA ASN A 119 14.06 -2.09 -15.14
C ASN A 119 12.93 -1.04 -15.16
N ALA A 120 11.92 -1.19 -16.02
CA ALA A 120 10.74 -0.32 -15.99
C ALA A 120 10.05 -0.41 -14.64
N VAL A 121 9.49 0.71 -14.20
CA VAL A 121 8.78 0.82 -12.92
C VAL A 121 7.33 1.20 -13.17
N ASP A 122 6.42 0.41 -12.62
CA ASP A 122 4.99 0.67 -12.61
C ASP A 122 4.52 0.92 -11.16
N ALA A 123 3.43 1.67 -10.99
CA ALA A 123 2.82 1.86 -9.69
C ALA A 123 1.37 1.39 -9.69
N VAL A 124 1.04 0.51 -8.77
CA VAL A 124 -0.32 0.07 -8.47
C VAL A 124 -0.82 0.89 -7.29
N ILE A 125 -1.66 1.87 -7.55
CA ILE A 125 -2.32 2.71 -6.55
C ILE A 125 -3.58 1.97 -6.09
N TRP A 126 -3.79 1.87 -4.79
CA TRP A 126 -4.91 1.09 -4.25
C TRP A 126 -5.61 1.77 -3.09
N HIS A 127 -6.91 1.48 -2.96
CA HIS A 127 -7.74 1.89 -1.83
C HIS A 127 -8.75 0.78 -1.50
N ALA A 128 -8.71 0.29 -0.28
CA ALA A 128 -9.63 -0.73 0.21
C ALA A 128 -10.98 -0.10 0.58
N ARG A 129 -12.01 -0.35 -0.22
CA ARG A 129 -13.41 0.06 0.09
C ARG A 129 -14.02 -0.82 1.16
N THR A 130 -13.64 -2.09 1.19
CA THR A 130 -13.98 -3.07 2.23
C THR A 130 -12.78 -3.97 2.47
N ALA A 131 -12.85 -4.90 3.42
CA ALA A 131 -11.80 -5.90 3.65
C ALA A 131 -11.56 -6.85 2.46
N SER A 132 -12.44 -6.85 1.44
CA SER A 132 -12.37 -7.75 0.28
C SER A 132 -12.65 -7.06 -1.06
N LYS A 133 -12.62 -5.72 -1.10
CA LYS A 133 -12.85 -4.91 -2.31
C LYS A 133 -11.87 -3.76 -2.35
N ILE A 134 -10.93 -3.82 -3.27
CA ILE A 134 -9.82 -2.88 -3.40
C ILE A 134 -9.91 -2.22 -4.78
N THR A 135 -10.25 -0.93 -4.77
CA THR A 135 -10.19 -0.12 -5.98
C THR A 135 -8.74 0.08 -6.37
N THR A 136 -8.40 -0.21 -7.61
CA THR A 136 -7.02 -0.25 -8.08
C THR A 136 -6.86 0.56 -9.36
N GLN A 137 -5.80 1.34 -9.43
CA GLN A 137 -5.36 2.04 -10.64
C GLN A 137 -3.88 1.77 -10.88
N VAL A 138 -3.48 1.60 -12.13
CA VAL A 138 -2.08 1.34 -12.49
C VAL A 138 -1.55 2.52 -13.29
N VAL A 139 -0.41 3.03 -12.86
CA VAL A 139 0.39 4.04 -13.57
C VAL A 139 1.62 3.32 -14.12
N LEU A 140 1.80 3.43 -15.42
CA LEU A 140 2.83 2.69 -16.14
C LEU A 140 4.05 3.56 -16.42
N ASP A 141 5.20 2.91 -16.54
CA ASP A 141 6.47 3.48 -17.01
C ASP A 141 6.87 4.78 -16.30
N LEU A 142 7.06 4.68 -14.99
CA LEU A 142 7.52 5.81 -14.17
C LEU A 142 8.98 6.13 -14.52
N SER A 143 9.18 7.10 -15.38
CA SER A 143 10.49 7.57 -15.85
C SER A 143 10.75 9.00 -15.38
N PRO A 144 12.01 9.41 -15.21
CA PRO A 144 12.34 10.82 -15.02
C PRO A 144 11.84 11.66 -16.20
N SER A 145 11.29 12.85 -15.91
CA SER A 145 10.94 13.80 -16.97
C SER A 145 12.20 14.13 -17.79
N PRO A 146 12.11 14.17 -19.14
CA PRO A 146 13.23 14.64 -19.95
C PRO A 146 13.54 16.09 -19.57
N GLN A 147 14.81 16.36 -19.33
CA GLN A 147 15.35 17.70 -19.03
C GLN A 147 15.71 18.42 -20.30
#